data_7ec7bd0edcb3e126db12bcd38a58d4a4
#
_entry.id   7ec7bd0edcb3e126db12bcd38a58d4a4
#
_cell.length_a   1.000
_cell.length_b   1.000
_cell.length_c   1.000
_cell.angle_alpha   90.00
_cell.angle_beta   90.00
_cell.angle_gamma   90.00
#
_symmetry.space_group_name_H-M   'P 1'
#
loop_
_entity.id
_entity.type
_entity.pdbx_description
1 polymer ?
#
loop_
_entity_poly.entity_id
_entity_poly.type
_entity_poly.pdbx_seq_one_letter_code
_entity_poly.pdbx_strand_id
1 'polypeptide(L)'
;ANKSSIVFHVAHEEGSLSKVLTILSFYGINLTKIQSLPVIGCEWEYLFYVDLTFDNLTRYRQSIDAIIPLTRSLRILGEYEAC
;
A
#
# COMPACT_ATOMS: atom_id res chain seq x y z
N ALA A 1 -14.16 0.56 -9.90
CA ALA A 1 -13.34 1.55 -9.18
C ALA A 1 -11.97 1.63 -9.82
N ASN A 2 -11.39 2.84 -9.89
CA ASN A 2 -10.05 3.06 -10.44
C ASN A 2 -9.14 3.79 -9.47
N LYS A 3 -9.58 3.97 -8.24
CA LYS A 3 -8.85 4.66 -7.19
C LYS A 3 -9.05 3.95 -5.86
N SER A 4 -8.00 3.88 -5.04
CA SER A 4 -8.08 3.23 -3.75
C SER A 4 -7.17 3.93 -2.75
N SER A 5 -7.57 3.89 -1.48
CA SER A 5 -6.74 4.34 -0.37
C SER A 5 -6.52 3.15 0.55
N ILE A 6 -5.27 2.88 0.87
CA ILE A 6 -4.91 1.77 1.76
C ILE A 6 -4.02 2.26 2.88
N VAL A 7 -4.09 1.56 4.00
CA VAL A 7 -3.15 1.71 5.12
C VAL A 7 -2.52 0.36 5.39
N PHE A 8 -1.21 0.33 5.50
CA PHE A 8 -0.51 -0.90 5.86
C PHE A 8 0.55 -0.63 6.93
N HIS A 9 0.79 -1.66 7.71
CA HIS A 9 1.71 -1.63 8.84
C HIS A 9 2.92 -2.48 8.50
N VAL A 10 4.10 -1.90 8.54
CA VAL A 10 5.36 -2.61 8.27
C VAL A 10 6.32 -2.42 9.42
N ALA A 11 7.11 -3.46 9.71
CA ALA A 11 8.25 -3.32 10.59
C ALA A 11 9.32 -2.49 9.88
N HIS A 12 10.10 -1.75 10.65
CA HIS A 12 11.21 -0.98 10.11
C HIS A 12 12.38 -1.92 9.78
N GLU A 13 12.24 -2.61 8.66
CA GLU A 13 13.30 -3.42 8.09
C GLU A 13 13.79 -2.73 6.82
N GLU A 14 15.09 -2.86 6.56
CA GLU A 14 15.66 -2.31 5.35
C GLU A 14 14.99 -2.92 4.13
N GLY A 15 14.46 -2.06 3.30
CA GLY A 15 13.83 -2.48 2.05
C GLY A 15 12.37 -2.91 2.13
N SER A 16 11.74 -2.94 3.32
CA SER A 16 10.33 -3.35 3.44
C SER A 16 9.40 -2.49 2.60
N LEU A 17 9.48 -1.18 2.74
CA LEU A 17 8.67 -0.26 1.95
C LEU A 17 9.03 -0.34 0.48
N SER A 18 10.32 -0.42 0.17
CA SER A 18 10.80 -0.52 -1.20
C SER A 18 10.23 -1.75 -1.91
N LYS A 19 10.15 -2.89 -1.23
CA LYS A 19 9.55 -4.11 -1.79
C LYS A 19 8.08 -3.90 -2.13
N VAL A 20 7.32 -3.29 -1.23
CA VAL A 20 5.91 -2.99 -1.45
C VAL A 20 5.73 -2.07 -2.65
N LEU A 21 6.50 -0.99 -2.71
CA LEU A 21 6.42 -0.03 -3.82
C LEU A 21 6.81 -0.67 -5.16
N THR A 22 7.81 -1.54 -5.16
CA THR A 22 8.25 -2.25 -6.36
C THR A 22 7.13 -3.17 -6.88
N ILE A 23 6.46 -3.88 -6.00
CA ILE A 23 5.36 -4.77 -6.39
C ILE A 23 4.20 -3.96 -6.96
N LEU A 24 3.82 -2.86 -6.32
CA LEU A 24 2.76 -1.99 -6.83
C LEU A 24 3.10 -1.47 -8.22
N SER A 25 4.32 -1.04 -8.43
CA SER A 25 4.79 -0.58 -9.73
C SER A 25 4.76 -1.69 -10.79
N PHE A 26 5.15 -2.90 -10.41
CA PHE A 26 5.14 -4.05 -11.30
C PHE A 26 3.72 -4.34 -11.86
N TYR A 27 2.71 -4.16 -11.03
CA TYR A 27 1.32 -4.36 -11.44
C TYR A 27 0.68 -3.14 -12.10
N GLY A 28 1.46 -2.10 -12.37
CA GLY A 28 0.96 -0.90 -13.03
C GLY A 28 0.13 0.00 -12.11
N ILE A 29 0.31 -0.14 -10.81
CA ILE A 29 -0.38 0.69 -9.84
C ILE A 29 0.40 1.99 -9.66
N ASN A 30 -0.29 3.11 -9.76
CA ASN A 30 0.31 4.43 -9.64
C ASN A 30 0.01 5.01 -8.26
N LEU A 31 1.06 5.43 -7.55
CA LEU A 31 0.91 6.09 -6.27
C LEU A 31 0.76 7.59 -6.48
N THR A 32 -0.32 8.14 -5.94
CA THR A 32 -0.59 9.58 -6.02
C THR A 32 -0.27 10.28 -4.71
N LYS A 33 -0.23 9.55 -3.61
CA LYS A 33 0.12 10.10 -2.31
C LYS A 33 0.67 8.99 -1.42
N ILE A 34 1.67 9.32 -0.62
CA ILE A 34 2.18 8.44 0.43
C ILE A 34 2.48 9.27 1.67
N GLN A 35 2.09 8.75 2.83
CA GLN A 35 2.32 9.39 4.10
C GLN A 35 2.70 8.33 5.13
N SER A 36 3.76 8.57 5.88
CA SER A 36 4.21 7.66 6.92
C SER A 36 3.91 8.23 8.30
N LEU A 37 3.49 7.35 9.21
CA LEU A 37 3.22 7.69 10.59
C LEU A 37 3.89 6.66 11.50
N PRO A 38 4.65 7.08 12.53
CA PRO A 38 5.22 6.12 13.47
C PRO A 38 4.13 5.49 14.32
N VAL A 39 4.30 4.23 14.67
CA VAL A 39 3.39 3.56 15.60
C VAL A 39 3.81 3.93 17.02
N ILE A 40 2.89 4.51 17.77
CA ILE A 40 3.17 4.94 19.14
C ILE A 40 3.40 3.71 20.03
N GLY A 41 4.51 3.72 20.77
CA GLY A 41 4.87 2.65 21.67
C GLY A 41 5.57 1.45 21.02
N CYS A 42 5.72 1.46 19.70
CA CYS A 42 6.43 0.42 18.97
C CYS A 42 7.56 1.06 18.17
N GLU A 43 8.79 0.94 18.65
CA GLU A 43 9.96 1.36 17.89
C GLU A 43 10.08 0.47 16.64
N TRP A 44 10.55 1.05 15.55
CA TRP A 44 10.83 0.34 14.30
C TRP A 44 9.59 -0.16 13.57
N GLU A 45 8.41 0.41 13.86
CA GLU A 45 7.19 0.09 13.14
C GLU A 45 6.52 1.36 12.63
N TYR A 46 5.98 1.28 11.42
CA TYR A 46 5.35 2.42 10.75
C TYR A 46 4.05 2.03 10.10
N LEU A 47 3.09 2.96 10.14
CA LEU A 47 1.89 2.91 9.31
C LEU A 47 2.11 3.77 8.07
N PHE A 48 1.76 3.24 6.92
CA PHE A 48 1.80 3.99 5.67
C PHE A 48 0.39 4.13 5.12
N TYR A 49 0.01 5.37 4.88
CA TYR A 49 -1.22 5.72 4.17
C TYR A 49 -0.84 6.00 2.72
N VAL A 50 -1.49 5.32 1.78
CA VAL A 50 -1.15 5.43 0.36
C VAL A 50 -2.42 5.57 -0.47
N ASP A 51 -2.45 6.56 -1.35
CA ASP A 51 -3.48 6.70 -2.37
C ASP A 51 -2.96 6.13 -3.69
N LEU A 52 -3.76 5.28 -4.30
CA LEU A 52 -3.42 4.55 -5.51
C LEU A 52 -4.41 4.85 -6.63
N THR A 53 -3.90 4.85 -7.86
CA THR A 53 -4.74 4.82 -9.06
C THR A 53 -4.35 3.61 -9.90
N PHE A 54 -5.31 3.04 -10.61
CA PHE A 54 -5.08 1.85 -11.42
C PHE A 54 -6.07 1.81 -12.58
N ASP A 55 -5.66 1.17 -13.68
CA ASP A 55 -6.49 1.02 -14.87
C ASP A 55 -7.21 -0.33 -14.90
N ASN A 56 -6.67 -1.32 -14.20
CA ASN A 56 -7.16 -2.70 -14.24
C ASN A 56 -7.41 -3.20 -12.82
N LEU A 57 -8.67 -3.42 -12.50
CA LEU A 57 -9.08 -3.86 -11.17
C LEU A 57 -8.48 -5.22 -10.81
N THR A 58 -8.38 -6.13 -11.76
CA THR A 58 -7.77 -7.45 -11.52
C THR A 58 -6.32 -7.31 -11.11
N ARG A 59 -5.55 -6.49 -11.80
CA ARG A 59 -4.15 -6.23 -11.44
C ARG A 59 -4.02 -5.56 -10.07
N TYR A 60 -4.90 -4.63 -9.77
CA TYR A 60 -4.94 -3.99 -8.47
C TYR A 60 -5.13 -5.04 -7.37
N ARG A 61 -6.10 -5.92 -7.51
CA ARG A 61 -6.36 -6.97 -6.52
C ARG A 61 -5.19 -7.93 -6.40
N GLN A 62 -4.57 -8.30 -7.50
CA GLN A 62 -3.37 -9.14 -7.49
C GLN A 62 -2.21 -8.46 -6.74
N SER A 63 -2.03 -7.16 -6.95
CA SER A 63 -0.97 -6.41 -6.27
C SER A 63 -1.21 -6.38 -4.75
N ILE A 64 -2.45 -6.16 -4.33
CA ILE A 64 -2.81 -6.17 -2.91
C ILE A 64 -2.50 -7.55 -2.30
N ASP A 65 -2.90 -8.63 -2.96
CA ASP A 65 -2.62 -9.99 -2.49
C ASP A 65 -1.10 -10.25 -2.41
N ALA A 66 -0.33 -9.69 -3.32
CA ALA A 66 1.12 -9.86 -3.33
C ALA A 66 1.82 -9.11 -2.21
N ILE A 67 1.29 -7.96 -1.77
CA ILE A 67 1.93 -7.17 -0.72
C ILE A 67 1.48 -7.55 0.69
N ILE A 68 0.34 -8.22 0.85
CA ILE A 68 -0.17 -8.64 2.16
C ILE A 68 0.91 -9.40 2.97
N PRO A 69 1.61 -10.42 2.43
CA PRO A 69 2.61 -11.13 3.22
C PRO A 69 3.84 -10.29 3.56
N LEU A 70 4.04 -9.16 2.91
CA LEU A 70 5.15 -8.24 3.20
C LEU A 70 4.80 -7.22 4.29
N THR A 71 3.55 -7.16 4.68
CA THR A 71 3.06 -6.23 5.70
C THR A 71 2.60 -7.01 6.93
N ARG A 72 2.61 -6.36 8.10
CA ARG A 72 2.04 -6.95 9.32
C ARG A 72 0.52 -6.92 9.27
N SER A 73 -0.03 -5.87 8.72
CA SER A 73 -1.45 -5.75 8.48
C SER A 73 -1.69 -4.79 7.31
N LEU A 74 -2.77 -5.02 6.59
CA LEU A 74 -3.16 -4.16 5.50
C LEU A 74 -4.66 -3.94 5.58
N ARG A 75 -5.07 -2.69 5.42
CA ARG A 75 -6.48 -2.31 5.43
C ARG A 75 -6.78 -1.44 4.22
N ILE A 76 -7.82 -1.78 3.50
CA ILE A 76 -8.33 -0.96 2.42
C ILE A 76 -9.35 0.01 3.02
N LEU A 77 -9.06 1.30 2.93
CA LEU A 77 -9.93 2.34 3.48
C LEU A 77 -11.09 2.66 2.55
N GLY A 78 -10.90 2.53 1.24
CA GLY A 78 -11.94 2.76 0.28
C GLY A 78 -11.47 2.52 -1.14
N GLU A 79 -12.39 2.06 -1.96
CA GLU A 79 -12.21 1.93 -3.40
C GLU A 79 -13.27 2.81 -4.06
N TYR A 80 -12.87 3.67 -4.97
CA TYR A 80 -13.79 4.62 -5.58
C TYR A 80 -13.33 4.98 -6.98
N GLU A 81 -14.23 5.56 -7.74
CA GLU A 81 -13.90 6.04 -9.07
C GLU A 81 -13.42 7.49 -8.99
N ALA A 82 -12.38 7.80 -9.76
CA ALA A 82 -11.93 9.17 -9.89
C ALA A 82 -12.94 9.96 -10.72
N CYS A 83 -13.31 11.09 -10.24
CA CYS A 83 -14.18 12.00 -10.99
C CYS A 83 -13.42 12.73 -12.08
#